data_f4097773db837ccb5fece8296b972164
#
_entry.id   f4097773db837ccb5fece8296b972164
#
_cell.length_a   1.000
_cell.length_b   1.000
_cell.length_c   1.000
_cell.angle_alpha   90.00
_cell.angle_beta   90.00
_cell.angle_gamma   90.00
#
_symmetry.space_group_name_H-M   'P 1'
#
loop_
_entity.id
_entity.type
_entity.pdbx_description
1 polymer ?
#
loop_
_entity_poly.entity_id
_entity_poly.type
_entity_poly.pdbx_seq_one_letter_code
_entity_poly.pdbx_strand_id
1 'polypeptide(L)'
;MKDKTPLGDTITFLGTAGARIMVANQILASGGLWLSLSGTEILLDPGPGCIVQSTKRKLRANKLSAIIVSHRHLDHSADANIMVEAMTQGGLKRHGWFFAPADALGTEPVIFSYLKDYLEGIEVLKEGKSYSIGNISFTTPVRHIHGVETYGMVFRTANHTFSYITDGRYFDGLCHSYGGELLIMNVVFLEANHPFDHLSVPDVEHIIMELKPKVAILTHFGMAMWRAKPWEVAQRLSERTGVRVLAARDGMRFDLSQLENT
;
A
#
# COMPACT_ATOMS: atom_id res chain seq x y z
N MET A 1 2.87 -24.31 27.01
CA MET A 1 3.04 -23.15 26.11
C MET A 1 3.16 -23.73 24.71
N LYS A 2 2.20 -23.50 23.82
CA LYS A 2 2.32 -23.92 22.42
C LYS A 2 3.31 -22.98 21.75
N ASP A 3 4.41 -23.51 21.28
CA ASP A 3 5.32 -22.81 20.37
C ASP A 3 4.51 -22.23 19.22
N LYS A 4 4.33 -20.94 19.23
CA LYS A 4 3.83 -20.22 18.04
C LYS A 4 5.03 -20.10 17.11
N THR A 5 5.08 -20.99 16.10
CA THR A 5 5.87 -20.72 14.89
C THR A 5 5.70 -19.24 14.55
N PRO A 6 6.77 -18.47 14.32
CA PRO A 6 6.64 -17.10 13.89
C PRO A 6 5.72 -17.10 12.67
N LEU A 7 4.64 -16.31 12.73
CA LEU A 7 3.80 -16.11 11.56
C LEU A 7 4.70 -15.55 10.47
N GLY A 8 4.78 -16.23 9.34
CA GLY A 8 5.57 -15.81 8.19
C GLY A 8 5.21 -14.38 7.75
N ASP A 9 6.07 -13.76 6.98
CA ASP A 9 5.87 -12.42 6.43
C ASP A 9 4.60 -12.37 5.58
N THR A 10 3.67 -11.47 5.89
CA THR A 10 2.36 -11.40 5.23
C THR A 10 1.93 -9.98 4.93
N ILE A 11 1.16 -9.84 3.85
CA ILE A 11 0.51 -8.61 3.43
C ILE A 11 -1.00 -8.84 3.44
N THR A 12 -1.74 -8.03 4.21
CA THR A 12 -3.21 -8.09 4.26
C THR A 12 -3.79 -6.86 3.59
N PHE A 13 -4.60 -7.07 2.57
CA PHE A 13 -5.36 -6.03 1.87
C PHE A 13 -6.62 -5.72 2.69
N LEU A 14 -6.62 -4.63 3.44
CA LEU A 14 -7.77 -4.23 4.26
C LEU A 14 -8.93 -3.75 3.38
N GLY A 15 -8.60 -3.16 2.23
CA GLY A 15 -9.55 -2.77 1.20
C GLY A 15 -8.86 -2.65 -0.15
N THR A 16 -9.65 -2.73 -1.22
CA THR A 16 -9.18 -2.73 -2.60
C THR A 16 -9.86 -1.69 -3.47
N ALA A 17 -10.70 -0.82 -2.87
CA ALA A 17 -11.32 0.30 -3.56
C ALA A 17 -10.28 1.37 -3.90
N GLY A 18 -10.37 1.88 -5.12
CA GLY A 18 -9.63 3.03 -5.61
C GLY A 18 -10.56 4.03 -6.29
N ALA A 19 -10.11 5.28 -6.42
CA ALA A 19 -10.85 6.39 -6.99
C ALA A 19 -12.15 6.76 -6.25
N ARG A 20 -12.55 8.02 -6.44
CA ARG A 20 -13.57 8.71 -5.60
C ARG A 20 -14.93 8.01 -5.56
N ILE A 21 -15.41 7.49 -6.69
CA ILE A 21 -16.76 6.91 -6.77
C ILE A 21 -16.83 5.57 -6.00
N MET A 22 -15.83 4.72 -6.14
CA MET A 22 -15.76 3.45 -5.42
C MET A 22 -15.71 3.68 -3.92
N VAL A 23 -14.84 4.61 -3.50
CA VAL A 23 -14.62 4.95 -2.10
C VAL A 23 -15.85 5.62 -1.49
N ALA A 24 -16.44 6.62 -2.17
CA ALA A 24 -17.62 7.33 -1.66
C ALA A 24 -18.84 6.42 -1.47
N ASN A 25 -19.00 5.41 -2.31
CA ASN A 25 -20.11 4.46 -2.23
C ASN A 25 -19.76 3.17 -1.46
N GLN A 26 -18.52 3.03 -0.99
CA GLN A 26 -18.02 1.83 -0.28
C GLN A 26 -18.41 0.52 -0.99
N ILE A 27 -18.30 0.50 -2.34
CA ILE A 27 -18.58 -0.70 -3.15
C ILE A 27 -17.54 -1.78 -2.85
N LEU A 28 -16.30 -1.36 -2.62
CA LEU A 28 -15.23 -2.13 -2.01
C LEU A 28 -14.72 -1.35 -0.79
N ALA A 29 -14.10 -2.02 0.16
CA ALA A 29 -13.46 -1.36 1.29
C ALA A 29 -12.21 -0.57 0.85
N SER A 30 -11.82 0.46 1.61
CA SER A 30 -10.72 1.38 1.29
C SER A 30 -9.66 1.43 2.41
N GLY A 31 -9.38 0.33 3.06
CA GLY A 31 -8.59 0.31 4.31
C GLY A 31 -7.05 0.29 4.13
N GLY A 32 -6.52 0.27 2.92
CA GLY A 32 -5.07 0.17 2.68
C GLY A 32 -4.48 -1.21 2.91
N LEU A 33 -3.18 -1.27 3.21
CA LEU A 33 -2.42 -2.50 3.39
C LEU A 33 -1.88 -2.62 4.83
N TRP A 34 -2.04 -3.80 5.42
CA TRP A 34 -1.39 -4.15 6.68
C TRP A 34 -0.26 -5.13 6.41
N LEU A 35 0.97 -4.71 6.73
CA LEU A 35 2.18 -5.47 6.53
C LEU A 35 2.64 -6.06 7.87
N SER A 36 2.71 -7.37 7.96
CA SER A 36 3.30 -8.10 9.10
C SER A 36 4.59 -8.72 8.60
N LEU A 37 5.73 -8.07 8.87
CA LEU A 37 7.02 -8.39 8.27
C LEU A 37 8.09 -8.55 9.36
N SER A 38 8.71 -9.72 9.45
CA SER A 38 9.81 -9.99 10.39
C SER A 38 9.52 -9.55 11.83
N GLY A 39 8.25 -9.74 12.27
CA GLY A 39 7.77 -9.33 13.58
C GLY A 39 7.43 -7.83 13.73
N THR A 40 7.55 -7.06 12.67
CA THR A 40 7.20 -5.63 12.60
C THR A 40 5.84 -5.45 11.91
N GLU A 41 4.93 -4.69 12.52
CA GLU A 41 3.62 -4.39 11.98
C GLU A 41 3.61 -2.97 11.41
N ILE A 42 3.26 -2.82 10.13
CA ILE A 42 3.21 -1.55 9.42
C ILE A 42 1.85 -1.40 8.75
N LEU A 43 1.24 -0.23 8.86
CA LEU A 43 0.03 0.13 8.14
C LEU A 43 0.38 1.11 7.03
N LEU A 44 -0.01 0.79 5.81
CA LEU A 44 0.22 1.59 4.62
C LEU A 44 -1.11 2.08 4.05
N ASP A 45 -1.21 3.39 3.86
CA ASP A 45 -2.36 4.08 3.28
C ASP A 45 -3.69 3.81 4.02
N PRO A 46 -3.86 4.27 5.28
CA PRO A 46 -5.08 4.08 6.05
C PRO A 46 -6.26 4.89 5.50
N GLY A 47 -6.86 4.41 4.43
CA GLY A 47 -8.07 4.98 3.83
C GLY A 47 -9.33 4.75 4.68
N PRO A 48 -10.51 5.27 4.24
CA PRO A 48 -11.74 5.24 5.00
C PRO A 48 -12.17 3.83 5.41
N GLY A 49 -12.44 3.63 6.69
CA GLY A 49 -12.85 2.35 7.25
C GLY A 49 -11.70 1.42 7.63
N CYS A 50 -10.45 1.88 7.57
CA CYS A 50 -9.27 1.10 7.96
C CYS A 50 -9.39 0.53 9.38
N ILE A 51 -9.82 1.34 10.36
CA ILE A 51 -10.02 0.90 11.74
C ILE A 51 -11.06 -0.23 11.84
N VAL A 52 -12.14 -0.15 11.07
CA VAL A 52 -13.18 -1.17 11.03
C VAL A 52 -12.66 -2.47 10.39
N GLN A 53 -11.96 -2.35 9.27
CA GLN A 53 -11.45 -3.49 8.53
C GLN A 53 -10.34 -4.23 9.28
N SER A 54 -9.44 -3.51 9.95
CA SER A 54 -8.40 -4.10 10.79
C SER A 54 -8.99 -4.82 12.00
N THR A 55 -9.96 -4.20 12.68
CA THR A 55 -10.65 -4.79 13.84
C THR A 55 -11.41 -6.06 13.47
N LYS A 56 -12.16 -6.06 12.36
CA LYS A 56 -12.86 -7.27 11.85
C LYS A 56 -11.89 -8.44 11.61
N ARG A 57 -10.64 -8.15 11.23
CA ARG A 57 -9.60 -9.16 10.98
C ARG A 57 -8.74 -9.46 12.20
N LYS A 58 -9.11 -8.92 13.37
CA LYS A 58 -8.39 -9.11 14.64
C LYS A 58 -6.92 -8.64 14.59
N LEU A 59 -6.62 -7.70 13.68
CA LEU A 59 -5.34 -7.00 13.64
C LEU A 59 -5.32 -5.96 14.75
N ARG A 60 -4.24 -5.90 15.50
CA ARG A 60 -4.17 -5.07 16.71
C ARG A 60 -3.39 -3.80 16.44
N ALA A 61 -4.08 -2.67 16.28
CA ALA A 61 -3.47 -1.38 15.98
C ALA A 61 -2.41 -0.95 17.01
N ASN A 62 -2.56 -1.33 18.28
CA ASN A 62 -1.56 -1.07 19.31
C ASN A 62 -0.25 -1.89 19.17
N LYS A 63 -0.13 -2.71 18.13
CA LYS A 63 1.09 -3.41 17.75
C LYS A 63 1.79 -2.79 16.54
N LEU A 64 1.16 -1.82 15.89
CA LEU A 64 1.78 -1.10 14.79
C LEU A 64 3.08 -0.43 15.24
N SER A 65 4.13 -0.62 14.47
CA SER A 65 5.40 0.09 14.62
C SER A 65 5.42 1.37 13.80
N ALA A 66 4.62 1.42 12.73
CA ALA A 66 4.52 2.60 11.88
C ALA A 66 3.21 2.65 11.09
N ILE A 67 2.85 3.88 10.73
CA ILE A 67 1.85 4.22 9.74
C ILE A 67 2.54 5.00 8.63
N ILE A 68 2.33 4.59 7.38
CA ILE A 68 2.91 5.23 6.19
C ILE A 68 1.76 5.71 5.30
N VAL A 69 1.80 6.96 4.87
CA VAL A 69 0.86 7.55 3.91
C VAL A 69 1.65 7.89 2.65
N SER A 70 1.29 7.25 1.53
CA SER A 70 1.96 7.47 0.24
C SER A 70 1.70 8.87 -0.32
N HIS A 71 0.50 9.41 -0.08
CA HIS A 71 0.07 10.75 -0.46
C HIS A 71 -1.19 11.18 0.30
N ARG A 72 -1.53 12.46 0.25
CA ARG A 72 -2.56 13.10 1.09
C ARG A 72 -4.02 12.86 0.69
N HIS A 73 -4.34 12.18 -0.41
CA HIS A 73 -5.73 11.96 -0.78
C HIS A 73 -6.49 11.15 0.28
N LEU A 74 -7.80 11.42 0.43
CA LEU A 74 -8.61 10.87 1.51
C LEU A 74 -8.73 9.34 1.45
N ASP A 75 -8.74 8.75 0.27
CA ASP A 75 -8.78 7.30 0.10
C ASP A 75 -7.51 6.58 0.59
N HIS A 76 -6.43 7.34 0.85
CA HIS A 76 -5.17 6.84 1.42
C HIS A 76 -4.90 7.34 2.85
N SER A 77 -5.63 8.35 3.34
CA SER A 77 -5.26 9.02 4.60
C SER A 77 -6.41 9.29 5.57
N ALA A 78 -7.66 9.05 5.18
CA ALA A 78 -8.83 9.46 6.00
C ALA A 78 -8.84 8.88 7.41
N ASP A 79 -8.42 7.63 7.59
CA ASP A 79 -8.35 6.98 8.90
C ASP A 79 -6.99 7.19 9.61
N ALA A 80 -6.06 8.00 9.05
CA ALA A 80 -4.74 8.21 9.67
C ALA A 80 -4.84 8.65 11.14
N ASN A 81 -5.73 9.59 11.45
CA ASN A 81 -5.91 10.11 12.80
C ASN A 81 -6.39 9.03 13.78
N ILE A 82 -7.44 8.31 13.46
CA ILE A 82 -7.99 7.26 14.34
C ILE A 82 -7.01 6.08 14.47
N MET A 83 -6.20 5.80 13.44
CA MET A 83 -5.20 4.74 13.49
C MET A 83 -3.99 5.14 14.34
N VAL A 84 -3.57 6.42 14.33
CA VAL A 84 -2.55 6.94 15.27
C VAL A 84 -3.08 6.82 16.70
N GLU A 85 -4.32 7.23 16.96
CA GLU A 85 -4.93 7.12 18.29
C GLU A 85 -5.02 5.68 18.76
N ALA A 86 -5.42 4.75 17.88
CA ALA A 86 -5.47 3.32 18.20
C ALA A 86 -4.08 2.70 18.43
N MET A 87 -3.08 3.10 17.65
CA MET A 87 -1.68 2.67 17.80
C MET A 87 -1.12 3.11 19.15
N THR A 88 -1.37 4.33 19.56
CA THR A 88 -0.84 4.95 20.78
C THR A 88 -1.75 4.75 22.00
N GLN A 89 -2.86 4.02 21.84
CA GLN A 89 -3.86 3.81 22.90
C GLN A 89 -4.42 5.13 23.48
N GLY A 90 -4.81 6.05 22.60
CA GLY A 90 -5.31 7.35 23.00
C GLY A 90 -4.24 8.26 23.63
N GLY A 91 -2.98 8.10 23.22
CA GLY A 91 -1.84 8.86 23.76
C GLY A 91 -1.34 8.39 25.13
N LEU A 92 -1.92 7.31 25.69
CA LEU A 92 -1.42 6.71 26.95
C LEU A 92 -0.02 6.14 26.80
N LYS A 93 0.37 5.80 25.57
CA LYS A 93 1.69 5.29 25.26
C LYS A 93 2.23 6.01 24.03
N ARG A 94 3.28 6.80 24.22
CA ARG A 94 4.04 7.34 23.09
C ARG A 94 4.65 6.18 22.32
N HIS A 95 4.22 5.98 21.06
CA HIS A 95 4.55 4.78 20.30
C HIS A 95 4.39 4.95 18.81
N GLY A 96 5.30 4.33 18.06
CA GLY A 96 5.26 4.19 16.62
C GLY A 96 5.64 5.45 15.85
N TRP A 97 5.89 5.26 14.57
CA TRP A 97 6.35 6.29 13.64
C TRP A 97 5.28 6.62 12.61
N PHE A 98 5.27 7.85 12.15
CA PHE A 98 4.42 8.29 11.05
C PHE A 98 5.27 8.80 9.89
N PHE A 99 5.02 8.28 8.69
CA PHE A 99 5.73 8.66 7.47
C PHE A 99 4.73 9.22 6.46
N ALA A 100 5.00 10.38 5.89
CA ALA A 100 4.16 10.99 4.86
C ALA A 100 4.96 12.00 4.02
N PRO A 101 4.49 12.34 2.80
CA PRO A 101 5.05 13.44 2.01
C PRO A 101 4.96 14.79 2.72
N ALA A 102 5.75 15.76 2.27
CA ALA A 102 5.80 17.08 2.90
C ALA A 102 4.46 17.82 2.84
N ASP A 103 3.75 17.74 1.72
CA ASP A 103 2.44 18.38 1.55
C ASP A 103 1.34 17.76 2.44
N ALA A 104 1.47 16.48 2.80
CA ALA A 104 0.58 15.78 3.73
C ALA A 104 0.83 16.18 5.21
N LEU A 105 1.94 16.83 5.51
CA LEU A 105 2.32 17.30 6.85
C LEU A 105 2.29 18.83 7.01
N GLY A 106 2.03 19.53 5.91
CA GLY A 106 2.09 20.99 5.79
C GLY A 106 0.89 21.73 6.38
N THR A 107 0.37 22.71 5.61
CA THR A 107 -0.71 23.61 6.05
C THR A 107 -2.02 22.89 6.34
N GLU A 108 -2.34 21.86 5.55
CA GLU A 108 -3.51 21.01 5.74
C GLU A 108 -3.04 19.58 6.04
N PRO A 109 -2.57 19.32 7.26
CA PRO A 109 -1.96 18.04 7.58
C PRO A 109 -3.00 16.92 7.66
N VAL A 110 -2.61 15.71 7.21
CA VAL A 110 -3.47 14.52 7.30
C VAL A 110 -3.61 13.99 8.72
N ILE A 111 -2.70 14.41 9.64
CA ILE A 111 -2.83 14.11 11.07
C ILE A 111 -2.97 15.38 11.89
N PHE A 112 -3.86 15.39 12.86
CA PHE A 112 -4.07 16.51 13.77
C PHE A 112 -2.85 16.81 14.61
N SER A 113 -2.64 18.09 14.94
CA SER A 113 -1.45 18.55 15.63
C SER A 113 -1.26 17.85 16.99
N TYR A 114 -2.32 17.64 17.76
CA TYR A 114 -2.24 17.01 19.08
C TYR A 114 -1.82 15.52 19.01
N LEU A 115 -2.10 14.82 17.91
CA LEU A 115 -1.68 13.41 17.73
C LEU A 115 -0.18 13.27 17.47
N LYS A 116 0.48 14.33 17.01
CA LYS A 116 1.92 14.30 16.72
C LYS A 116 2.73 14.03 17.99
N ASP A 117 2.29 14.50 19.14
CA ASP A 117 2.95 14.30 20.43
C ASP A 117 2.83 12.86 20.96
N TYR A 118 1.89 12.10 20.42
CA TYR A 118 1.69 10.69 20.78
C TYR A 118 2.67 9.74 20.07
N LEU A 119 3.30 10.20 18.99
CA LEU A 119 4.22 9.43 18.16
C LEU A 119 5.67 9.50 18.68
N GLU A 120 6.42 8.44 18.46
CA GLU A 120 7.89 8.44 18.69
C GLU A 120 8.59 9.39 17.72
N GLY A 121 8.08 9.49 16.48
CA GLY A 121 8.58 10.43 15.50
C GLY A 121 7.72 10.51 14.24
N ILE A 122 8.02 11.53 13.46
CA ILE A 122 7.43 11.78 12.14
C ILE A 122 8.57 11.97 11.15
N GLU A 123 8.53 11.25 10.05
CA GLU A 123 9.50 11.33 8.97
C GLU A 123 8.84 11.82 7.67
N VAL A 124 9.48 12.77 7.01
CA VAL A 124 9.05 13.25 5.69
C VAL A 124 9.57 12.33 4.62
N LEU A 125 8.66 11.78 3.81
CA LEU A 125 9.04 11.01 2.62
C LEU A 125 9.68 11.94 1.58
N LYS A 126 10.75 11.46 0.93
CA LYS A 126 11.50 12.20 -0.09
C LYS A 126 11.99 11.23 -1.15
N GLU A 127 12.05 11.69 -2.38
CA GLU A 127 12.63 10.93 -3.51
C GLU A 127 14.05 10.43 -3.19
N GLY A 128 14.31 9.18 -3.52
CA GLY A 128 15.61 8.52 -3.33
C GLY A 128 15.99 8.21 -1.88
N LYS A 129 15.15 8.57 -0.89
CA LYS A 129 15.47 8.36 0.53
C LYS A 129 15.10 6.95 0.98
N SER A 130 15.95 6.38 1.85
CA SER A 130 15.70 5.12 2.55
C SER A 130 15.34 5.37 4.01
N TYR A 131 14.47 4.53 4.54
CA TYR A 131 13.94 4.57 5.92
C TYR A 131 14.02 3.18 6.53
N SER A 132 13.99 3.11 7.86
CA SER A 132 14.01 1.85 8.61
C SER A 132 12.93 1.84 9.70
N ILE A 133 12.26 0.71 9.86
CA ILE A 133 11.27 0.44 10.90
C ILE A 133 11.58 -0.95 11.47
N GLY A 134 12.17 -1.01 12.67
CA GLY A 134 12.66 -2.27 13.22
C GLY A 134 13.67 -2.93 12.27
N ASN A 135 13.40 -4.16 11.85
CA ASN A 135 14.25 -4.91 10.94
C ASN A 135 13.86 -4.75 9.45
N ILE A 136 12.94 -3.85 9.16
CA ILE A 136 12.47 -3.58 7.80
C ILE A 136 13.08 -2.28 7.31
N SER A 137 13.53 -2.25 6.08
CA SER A 137 13.85 -1.01 5.38
C SER A 137 12.92 -0.80 4.19
N PHE A 138 12.66 0.44 3.86
CA PHE A 138 12.00 0.80 2.62
C PHE A 138 12.63 2.05 2.00
N THR A 139 12.49 2.17 0.70
CA THR A 139 12.97 3.32 -0.08
C THR A 139 11.81 3.90 -0.86
N THR A 140 11.74 5.22 -0.98
CA THR A 140 10.86 5.96 -1.89
C THR A 140 11.67 6.35 -3.14
N PRO A 141 11.78 5.47 -4.15
CA PRO A 141 12.81 5.60 -5.17
C PRO A 141 12.60 6.81 -6.08
N VAL A 142 11.34 7.12 -6.40
CA VAL A 142 10.97 8.19 -7.33
C VAL A 142 9.65 8.83 -6.90
N ARG A 143 9.50 10.13 -7.16
CA ARG A 143 8.22 10.83 -7.03
C ARG A 143 7.32 10.47 -8.21
N HIS A 144 6.08 10.08 -7.92
CA HIS A 144 5.11 9.78 -8.96
C HIS A 144 4.54 11.05 -9.61
N ILE A 145 4.13 10.91 -10.88
CA ILE A 145 3.34 11.94 -11.55
C ILE A 145 1.90 11.80 -11.08
N HIS A 146 1.51 12.68 -10.15
CA HIS A 146 0.19 12.71 -9.54
C HIS A 146 -0.12 14.14 -9.09
N GLY A 147 -1.42 14.47 -8.90
CA GLY A 147 -1.85 15.83 -8.55
C GLY A 147 -1.34 16.37 -7.21
N VAL A 148 -0.77 15.50 -6.36
CA VAL A 148 -0.16 15.81 -5.05
C VAL A 148 1.18 15.09 -4.92
N GLU A 149 1.97 15.45 -3.91
CA GLU A 149 3.24 14.77 -3.66
C GLU A 149 3.01 13.31 -3.29
N THR A 150 3.51 12.37 -4.13
CA THR A 150 3.19 10.95 -4.06
C THR A 150 4.43 10.10 -4.22
N TYR A 151 4.57 9.09 -3.36
CA TYR A 151 5.68 8.14 -3.39
C TYR A 151 5.17 6.70 -3.26
N GLY A 152 5.58 5.84 -4.20
CA GLY A 152 5.56 4.41 -3.98
C GLY A 152 6.79 3.96 -3.19
N MET A 153 6.89 2.68 -2.87
CA MET A 153 7.90 2.16 -1.95
C MET A 153 8.47 0.84 -2.41
N VAL A 154 9.76 0.65 -2.16
CA VAL A 154 10.43 -0.64 -2.28
C VAL A 154 10.79 -1.10 -0.87
N PHE A 155 10.13 -2.14 -0.39
CA PHE A 155 10.36 -2.75 0.92
C PHE A 155 11.40 -3.86 0.83
N ARG A 156 12.24 -3.96 1.86
CA ARG A 156 13.21 -5.04 2.04
C ARG A 156 13.10 -5.62 3.43
N THR A 157 12.90 -6.92 3.48
CA THR A 157 13.05 -7.75 4.68
C THR A 157 14.36 -8.54 4.59
N ALA A 158 14.64 -9.41 5.56
CA ALA A 158 15.80 -10.30 5.48
C ALA A 158 15.76 -11.24 4.27
N ASN A 159 14.55 -11.64 3.84
CA ASN A 159 14.36 -12.69 2.84
C ASN A 159 13.72 -12.19 1.52
N HIS A 160 12.98 -11.08 1.56
CA HIS A 160 12.17 -10.65 0.43
C HIS A 160 12.38 -9.18 0.10
N THR A 161 12.26 -8.87 -1.19
CA THR A 161 12.12 -7.50 -1.70
C THR A 161 10.83 -7.40 -2.48
N PHE A 162 10.00 -6.40 -2.16
CA PHE A 162 8.77 -6.15 -2.89
C PHE A 162 8.50 -4.65 -3.07
N SER A 163 7.76 -4.33 -4.10
CA SER A 163 7.40 -2.95 -4.43
C SER A 163 5.91 -2.70 -4.28
N TYR A 164 5.56 -1.53 -3.76
CA TYR A 164 4.24 -0.93 -3.81
C TYR A 164 4.27 0.28 -4.74
N ILE A 165 3.67 0.14 -5.91
CA ILE A 165 3.48 1.20 -6.90
C ILE A 165 2.08 1.78 -6.67
N THR A 166 2.04 2.88 -5.92
CA THR A 166 0.81 3.60 -5.57
C THR A 166 0.30 4.45 -6.74
N ASP A 167 -0.62 5.35 -6.48
CA ASP A 167 -1.23 6.23 -7.47
C ASP A 167 -0.20 7.03 -8.25
N GLY A 168 -0.45 7.19 -9.53
CA GLY A 168 0.39 7.96 -10.44
C GLY A 168 0.19 7.51 -11.87
N ARG A 169 0.46 8.42 -12.81
CA ARG A 169 0.53 8.12 -14.25
C ARG A 169 1.80 7.35 -14.55
N TYR A 170 1.73 6.45 -15.53
CA TYR A 170 2.93 5.83 -16.08
C TYR A 170 3.89 6.87 -16.67
N PHE A 171 5.18 6.68 -16.47
CA PHE A 171 6.29 7.41 -17.10
C PHE A 171 7.51 6.49 -17.24
N ASP A 172 8.38 6.76 -18.19
CA ASP A 172 9.49 5.86 -18.56
C ASP A 172 10.44 5.51 -17.41
N GLY A 173 10.65 6.43 -16.45
CA GLY A 173 11.50 6.20 -15.27
C GLY A 173 10.89 5.24 -14.23
N LEU A 174 9.59 4.91 -14.34
CA LEU A 174 8.90 4.11 -13.32
C LEU A 174 9.50 2.70 -13.22
N CYS A 175 9.67 1.99 -14.34
CA CYS A 175 10.23 0.65 -14.36
C CYS A 175 11.68 0.59 -13.85
N HIS A 176 12.48 1.64 -14.06
CA HIS A 176 13.84 1.69 -13.55
C HIS A 176 13.93 1.91 -12.03
N SER A 177 12.84 2.37 -11.43
CA SER A 177 12.78 2.76 -10.01
C SER A 177 12.28 1.66 -9.10
N TYR A 178 11.51 0.70 -9.63
CA TYR A 178 10.90 -0.37 -8.87
C TYR A 178 11.43 -1.74 -9.27
N GLY A 179 11.22 -2.74 -8.41
CA GLY A 179 11.63 -4.12 -8.64
C GLY A 179 11.34 -5.00 -7.43
N GLY A 180 11.84 -6.22 -7.49
CA GLY A 180 11.66 -7.22 -6.44
C GLY A 180 10.82 -8.41 -6.89
N GLU A 181 10.63 -9.36 -5.99
CA GLU A 181 9.93 -10.62 -6.28
C GLU A 181 8.42 -10.43 -6.39
N LEU A 182 7.86 -9.40 -5.71
CA LEU A 182 6.44 -9.08 -5.71
C LEU A 182 6.25 -7.60 -6.08
N LEU A 183 5.33 -7.33 -7.01
CA LEU A 183 4.83 -5.99 -7.30
C LEU A 183 3.38 -5.89 -6.83
N ILE A 184 3.07 -4.88 -6.03
CA ILE A 184 1.70 -4.49 -5.68
C ILE A 184 1.41 -3.18 -6.39
N MET A 185 0.38 -3.13 -7.24
CA MET A 185 0.13 -1.99 -8.12
C MET A 185 -1.30 -1.49 -8.00
N ASN A 186 -1.44 -0.18 -7.83
CA ASN A 186 -2.73 0.49 -7.91
C ASN A 186 -3.16 0.63 -9.37
N VAL A 187 -4.34 0.10 -9.72
CA VAL A 187 -4.85 0.07 -11.11
C VAL A 187 -6.28 0.54 -11.16
N VAL A 188 -6.51 1.74 -11.70
CA VAL A 188 -7.85 2.35 -11.73
C VAL A 188 -8.56 2.13 -13.07
N PHE A 189 -7.82 2.16 -14.19
CA PHE A 189 -8.39 2.20 -15.53
C PHE A 189 -8.11 0.95 -16.36
N LEU A 190 -9.05 0.62 -17.26
CA LEU A 190 -8.87 -0.46 -18.26
C LEU A 190 -8.03 0.01 -19.43
N GLU A 191 -8.20 1.25 -19.86
CA GLU A 191 -7.62 1.81 -21.08
C GLU A 191 -6.58 2.87 -20.73
N ALA A 192 -5.52 2.99 -21.53
CA ALA A 192 -4.47 3.97 -21.33
C ALA A 192 -4.90 5.42 -21.63
N ASN A 193 -5.90 5.60 -22.49
CA ASN A 193 -6.34 6.94 -22.88
C ASN A 193 -7.36 7.51 -21.88
N HIS A 194 -6.85 8.06 -20.78
CA HIS A 194 -7.65 8.76 -19.75
C HIS A 194 -6.91 10.01 -19.24
N PRO A 195 -7.63 11.05 -18.77
CA PRO A 195 -7.03 12.33 -18.37
C PRO A 195 -6.48 12.34 -16.94
N PHE A 196 -6.57 11.26 -16.19
CA PHE A 196 -6.22 11.20 -14.77
C PHE A 196 -4.85 10.57 -14.54
N ASP A 197 -4.19 10.94 -13.45
CA ASP A 197 -2.88 10.44 -13.09
C ASP A 197 -2.98 9.12 -12.30
N HIS A 198 -3.29 8.03 -13.01
CA HIS A 198 -3.37 6.67 -12.49
C HIS A 198 -2.90 5.66 -13.55
N LEU A 199 -2.49 4.47 -13.09
CA LEU A 199 -2.16 3.39 -14.01
C LEU A 199 -3.42 2.76 -14.63
N SER A 200 -3.26 2.33 -15.87
CA SER A 200 -4.21 1.50 -16.63
C SER A 200 -3.70 0.07 -16.76
N VAL A 201 -4.56 -0.82 -17.28
CA VAL A 201 -4.18 -2.22 -17.54
C VAL A 201 -3.00 -2.34 -18.52
N PRO A 202 -2.95 -1.60 -19.68
CA PRO A 202 -1.78 -1.59 -20.54
C PRO A 202 -0.48 -1.15 -19.85
N ASP A 203 -0.54 -0.14 -18.95
CA ASP A 203 0.64 0.32 -18.20
C ASP A 203 1.15 -0.79 -17.28
N VAL A 204 0.25 -1.45 -16.56
CA VAL A 204 0.58 -2.56 -15.67
C VAL A 204 1.16 -3.74 -16.43
N GLU A 205 0.61 -4.07 -17.60
CA GLU A 205 1.15 -5.11 -18.47
C GLU A 205 2.59 -4.80 -18.86
N HIS A 206 2.86 -3.57 -19.29
CA HIS A 206 4.19 -3.11 -19.63
C HIS A 206 5.16 -3.21 -18.43
N ILE A 207 4.76 -2.73 -17.25
CA ILE A 207 5.55 -2.81 -16.01
C ILE A 207 5.89 -4.27 -15.67
N ILE A 208 4.92 -5.19 -15.77
CA ILE A 208 5.14 -6.61 -15.48
C ILE A 208 6.12 -7.23 -16.49
N MET A 209 5.99 -6.91 -17.76
CA MET A 209 6.89 -7.44 -18.82
C MET A 209 8.33 -6.94 -18.66
N GLU A 210 8.53 -5.69 -18.23
CA GLU A 210 9.85 -5.12 -17.99
C GLU A 210 10.50 -5.66 -16.71
N LEU A 211 9.76 -5.68 -15.60
CA LEU A 211 10.30 -6.00 -14.27
C LEU A 211 10.31 -7.50 -13.97
N LYS A 212 9.46 -8.29 -14.64
CA LYS A 212 9.37 -9.76 -14.52
C LYS A 212 9.37 -10.26 -13.06
N PRO A 213 8.44 -9.76 -12.21
CA PRO A 213 8.35 -10.24 -10.83
C PRO A 213 7.92 -11.71 -10.83
N LYS A 214 8.12 -12.41 -9.71
CA LYS A 214 7.51 -13.74 -9.50
C LYS A 214 5.98 -13.64 -9.41
N VAL A 215 5.49 -12.61 -8.71
CA VAL A 215 4.05 -12.34 -8.54
C VAL A 215 3.77 -10.86 -8.70
N ALA A 216 2.66 -10.53 -9.37
CA ALA A 216 2.09 -9.18 -9.40
C ALA A 216 0.70 -9.19 -8.77
N ILE A 217 0.39 -8.25 -7.88
CA ILE A 217 -0.94 -8.11 -7.27
C ILE A 217 -1.52 -6.76 -7.63
N LEU A 218 -2.68 -6.79 -8.29
CA LEU A 218 -3.44 -5.60 -8.64
C LEU A 218 -4.39 -5.24 -7.50
N THR A 219 -4.49 -3.96 -7.19
CA THR A 219 -5.39 -3.41 -6.15
C THR A 219 -5.87 -2.02 -6.55
N HIS A 220 -6.62 -1.34 -5.68
CA HIS A 220 -7.07 0.04 -5.89
C HIS A 220 -7.98 0.19 -7.11
N PHE A 221 -9.02 -0.66 -7.18
CA PHE A 221 -9.87 -0.75 -8.36
C PHE A 221 -10.87 0.39 -8.47
N GLY A 222 -10.88 1.04 -9.62
CA GLY A 222 -11.96 1.96 -10.02
C GLY A 222 -13.18 1.21 -10.57
N MET A 223 -14.29 1.95 -10.82
CA MET A 223 -15.53 1.38 -11.32
C MET A 223 -15.39 0.61 -12.63
N ALA A 224 -14.52 1.08 -13.55
CA ALA A 224 -14.27 0.38 -14.82
C ALA A 224 -13.62 -0.99 -14.59
N MET A 225 -12.57 -1.02 -13.74
CA MET A 225 -11.91 -2.26 -13.33
C MET A 225 -12.86 -3.22 -12.61
N TRP A 226 -13.70 -2.71 -11.70
CA TRP A 226 -14.67 -3.53 -10.98
C TRP A 226 -15.69 -4.20 -11.93
N ARG A 227 -16.25 -3.43 -12.87
CA ARG A 227 -17.18 -3.97 -13.90
C ARG A 227 -16.53 -4.98 -14.82
N ALA A 228 -15.25 -4.83 -15.12
CA ALA A 228 -14.47 -5.76 -15.92
C ALA A 228 -14.03 -7.01 -15.17
N LYS A 229 -14.42 -7.13 -13.89
CA LYS A 229 -14.05 -8.24 -13.01
C LYS A 229 -12.52 -8.34 -12.86
N PRO A 230 -11.91 -7.67 -11.88
CA PRO A 230 -10.45 -7.59 -11.75
C PRO A 230 -9.73 -8.95 -11.79
N TRP A 231 -10.37 -10.03 -11.34
CA TRP A 231 -9.83 -11.38 -11.41
C TRP A 231 -9.72 -11.94 -12.83
N GLU A 232 -10.68 -11.59 -13.74
CA GLU A 232 -10.57 -11.94 -15.14
C GLU A 232 -9.49 -11.12 -15.87
N VAL A 233 -9.34 -9.85 -15.48
CA VAL A 233 -8.23 -8.99 -15.95
C VAL A 233 -6.89 -9.56 -15.53
N ALA A 234 -6.74 -9.94 -14.26
CA ALA A 234 -5.51 -10.54 -13.74
C ALA A 234 -5.17 -11.86 -14.44
N GLN A 235 -6.17 -12.70 -14.71
CA GLN A 235 -5.97 -13.94 -15.45
C GLN A 235 -5.42 -13.68 -16.86
N ARG A 236 -6.04 -12.76 -17.61
CA ARG A 236 -5.57 -12.39 -18.97
C ARG A 236 -4.14 -11.83 -18.95
N LEU A 237 -3.82 -11.01 -17.93
CA LEU A 237 -2.45 -10.52 -17.76
C LEU A 237 -1.47 -11.65 -17.46
N SER A 238 -1.86 -12.64 -16.64
CA SER A 238 -1.01 -13.81 -16.39
C SER A 238 -0.72 -14.59 -17.66
N GLU A 239 -1.76 -14.82 -18.50
CA GLU A 239 -1.64 -15.53 -19.77
C GLU A 239 -0.74 -14.78 -20.77
N ARG A 240 -0.82 -13.44 -20.82
CA ARG A 240 -0.05 -12.59 -21.75
C ARG A 240 1.39 -12.37 -21.34
N THR A 241 1.63 -12.22 -20.04
CA THR A 241 2.97 -11.86 -19.50
C THR A 241 3.79 -13.08 -19.06
N GLY A 242 3.14 -14.23 -18.84
CA GLY A 242 3.77 -15.41 -18.26
C GLY A 242 4.08 -15.26 -16.75
N VAL A 243 3.70 -14.15 -16.12
CA VAL A 243 3.88 -13.87 -14.70
C VAL A 243 2.58 -14.19 -13.94
N ARG A 244 2.67 -14.74 -12.74
CA ARG A 244 1.51 -14.93 -11.87
C ARG A 244 0.92 -13.59 -11.45
N VAL A 245 -0.21 -13.19 -12.03
CA VAL A 245 -0.93 -11.94 -11.68
C VAL A 245 -2.18 -12.28 -10.88
N LEU A 246 -2.38 -11.58 -9.77
CA LEU A 246 -3.54 -11.73 -8.89
C LEU A 246 -4.30 -10.42 -8.79
N ALA A 247 -5.61 -10.49 -8.68
CA ALA A 247 -6.44 -9.36 -8.23
C ALA A 247 -6.65 -9.48 -6.71
N ALA A 248 -6.28 -8.45 -5.97
CA ALA A 248 -6.55 -8.40 -4.54
C ALA A 248 -8.06 -8.39 -4.25
N ARG A 249 -8.43 -8.84 -3.06
CA ARG A 249 -9.80 -8.78 -2.53
C ARG A 249 -9.77 -8.20 -1.12
N ASP A 250 -10.85 -7.59 -0.72
CA ASP A 250 -11.00 -7.07 0.65
C ASP A 250 -10.77 -8.17 1.68
N GLY A 251 -9.73 -8.02 2.48
CA GLY A 251 -9.29 -8.99 3.47
C GLY A 251 -8.41 -10.12 2.94
N MET A 252 -8.01 -10.09 1.69
CA MET A 252 -7.01 -11.03 1.18
C MET A 252 -5.72 -10.92 2.00
N ARG A 253 -5.20 -12.06 2.40
CA ARG A 253 -3.89 -12.18 3.03
C ARG A 253 -2.96 -12.93 2.07
N PHE A 254 -1.86 -12.30 1.70
CA PHE A 254 -0.81 -12.89 0.89
C PHE A 254 0.38 -13.22 1.79
N ASP A 255 0.80 -14.46 1.81
CA ASP A 255 1.97 -14.94 2.53
C ASP A 255 3.18 -14.88 1.58
N LEU A 256 4.26 -14.19 2.00
CA LEU A 256 5.44 -14.02 1.15
C LEU A 256 6.18 -15.34 0.88
N SER A 257 5.97 -16.38 1.70
CA SER A 257 6.49 -17.72 1.40
C SER A 257 5.97 -18.31 0.08
N GLN A 258 4.85 -17.80 -0.45
CA GLN A 258 4.36 -18.18 -1.77
C GLN A 258 5.31 -17.77 -2.90
N LEU A 259 6.22 -16.82 -2.66
CA LEU A 259 7.24 -16.39 -3.61
C LEU A 259 8.37 -17.42 -3.78
N GLU A 260 8.53 -18.34 -2.84
CA GLU A 260 9.54 -19.40 -2.90
C GLU A 260 9.14 -20.53 -3.83
N ASN A 261 7.84 -20.69 -4.09
CA ASN A 261 7.25 -21.79 -4.86
C ASN A 261 6.83 -21.36 -6.28
N THR A 262 7.29 -20.22 -6.75
CA THR A 262 6.90 -19.64 -8.05
C THR A 262 8.07 -19.59 -9.01
#